data_877c12a8ca623f3ff5742290d382afcb
#
_entry.id   877c12a8ca623f3ff5742290d382afcb
#
_cell.length_a   1.000
_cell.length_b   1.000
_cell.length_c   1.000
_cell.angle_alpha   90.00
_cell.angle_beta   90.00
_cell.angle_gamma   90.00
#
_symmetry.space_group_name_H-M   'P 1'
#
loop_
_entity.id
_entity.type
_entity.pdbx_description
1 polymer ?
#
loop_
_entity_poly.entity_id
_entity_poly.type
_entity_poly.pdbx_seq_one_letter_code
_entity_poly.pdbx_strand_id
1 'polypeptide(L)'
;MTSLEPASGPSATELAADVDVLVVGAGITGIYQLYRALGAGFSAQLVEAGDGVGGTWYWNRYPGARFDSESYTYGYLFSRELFEEWEWSEHFAAQPETERYLNHVVDRFDLRRHIRFGARVTSAEFSESSGTWAVALGGGTTITALFLIAATGVLSVPYTPDVPGREAFRGEQHHTGRWPAEPVEVTGKRVAVIGTSSSGVQVVPTILDEVAQLTVYQRTANWCTPLNNAPITPDEQAQLRADFDELCVILNTSISGFAHPVNDRAAFDDSAAERQAFYEKMWNSPGFMKLTSNYYDLLFNDAANAEWCGFIADKIRGICLLYTSPSPRD
;
A
#
# COMPACT_ATOMS: atom_id res chain seq x y z
N MET A 1 -23.09 -50.76 32.24
CA MET A 1 -23.09 -49.29 32.24
C MET A 1 -21.83 -48.83 33.00
N THR A 2 -20.77 -48.62 32.26
CA THR A 2 -19.49 -48.16 32.79
C THR A 2 -19.47 -46.63 32.67
N SER A 3 -19.51 -45.91 33.78
CA SER A 3 -19.40 -44.47 33.84
C SER A 3 -17.99 -44.07 33.42
N LEU A 4 -17.88 -43.35 32.31
CA LEU A 4 -16.64 -42.61 31.93
C LEU A 4 -16.55 -41.39 32.87
N GLU A 5 -15.54 -41.40 33.73
CA GLU A 5 -15.13 -40.19 34.45
C GLU A 5 -14.62 -39.17 33.44
N PRO A 6 -14.96 -37.89 33.60
CA PRO A 6 -14.35 -36.86 32.73
C PRO A 6 -12.85 -36.73 33.06
N ALA A 7 -12.02 -36.89 32.04
CA ALA A 7 -10.60 -36.62 32.15
C ALA A 7 -10.41 -35.18 32.67
N SER A 8 -9.76 -35.04 33.81
CA SER A 8 -9.32 -33.75 34.31
C SER A 8 -8.35 -33.15 33.29
N GLY A 9 -8.80 -32.14 32.56
CA GLY A 9 -7.94 -31.33 31.72
C GLY A 9 -6.83 -30.71 32.56
N PRO A 10 -5.69 -30.37 31.96
CA PRO A 10 -4.58 -29.76 32.70
C PRO A 10 -5.11 -28.55 33.45
N SER A 11 -4.80 -28.48 34.75
CA SER A 11 -4.97 -27.30 35.59
C SER A 11 -4.47 -26.09 34.79
N ALA A 12 -5.31 -25.04 34.70
CA ALA A 12 -4.90 -23.75 34.15
C ALA A 12 -3.78 -23.19 35.05
N THR A 13 -2.56 -23.64 34.80
CA THR A 13 -1.39 -22.87 35.15
C THR A 13 -1.54 -21.60 34.33
N GLU A 14 -1.71 -20.45 35.00
CA GLU A 14 -1.71 -19.14 34.35
C GLU A 14 -0.49 -19.12 33.41
N LEU A 15 -0.75 -19.10 32.12
CA LEU A 15 0.28 -18.99 31.11
C LEU A 15 0.90 -17.60 31.30
N ALA A 16 2.08 -17.55 31.92
CA ALA A 16 2.76 -16.30 32.23
C ALA A 16 3.35 -15.72 30.93
N ALA A 17 2.50 -15.08 30.14
CA ALA A 17 2.88 -14.28 28.99
C ALA A 17 2.97 -12.80 29.40
N ASP A 18 3.88 -12.05 28.77
CA ASP A 18 4.01 -10.60 29.01
C ASP A 18 2.77 -9.86 28.51
N VAL A 19 2.18 -10.34 27.40
CA VAL A 19 0.95 -9.82 26.79
C VAL A 19 0.12 -10.95 26.19
N ASP A 20 -1.19 -10.75 26.06
CA ASP A 20 -2.05 -11.70 25.33
C ASP A 20 -1.75 -11.66 23.84
N VAL A 21 -1.64 -10.45 23.24
CA VAL A 21 -1.44 -10.25 21.81
C VAL A 21 -0.19 -9.41 21.55
N LEU A 22 0.73 -9.95 20.78
CA LEU A 22 1.85 -9.20 20.22
C LEU A 22 1.63 -8.99 18.71
N VAL A 23 1.63 -7.72 18.28
CA VAL A 23 1.52 -7.34 16.87
C VAL A 23 2.89 -6.91 16.36
N VAL A 24 3.31 -7.39 15.18
CA VAL A 24 4.58 -7.01 14.56
C VAL A 24 4.34 -6.13 13.34
N GLY A 25 4.76 -4.87 13.42
CA GLY A 25 4.66 -3.87 12.36
C GLY A 25 3.56 -2.84 12.58
N ALA A 26 3.91 -1.54 12.52
CA ALA A 26 3.02 -0.39 12.71
C ALA A 26 2.51 0.20 11.39
N GLY A 27 2.27 -0.63 10.39
CA GLY A 27 1.55 -0.27 9.18
C GLY A 27 0.02 -0.29 9.39
N ILE A 28 -0.73 -0.05 8.30
CA ILE A 28 -2.21 -0.05 8.31
C ILE A 28 -2.77 -1.29 9.03
N THR A 29 -2.33 -2.48 8.67
CA THR A 29 -2.82 -3.73 9.28
C THR A 29 -2.52 -3.79 10.77
N GLY A 30 -1.28 -3.48 11.17
CA GLY A 30 -0.86 -3.60 12.57
C GLY A 30 -1.57 -2.61 13.49
N ILE A 31 -1.74 -1.36 13.07
CA ILE A 31 -2.51 -0.34 13.80
C ILE A 31 -3.94 -0.85 14.04
N TYR A 32 -4.60 -1.39 13.02
CA TYR A 32 -5.95 -1.91 13.14
C TYR A 32 -6.03 -3.13 14.07
N GLN A 33 -5.07 -4.06 13.96
CA GLN A 33 -5.03 -5.24 14.82
C GLN A 33 -4.81 -4.88 16.30
N LEU A 34 -3.94 -3.91 16.58
CA LEU A 34 -3.75 -3.39 17.93
C LEU A 34 -5.05 -2.78 18.48
N TYR A 35 -5.70 -1.92 17.68
CA TYR A 35 -7.00 -1.34 18.06
C TYR A 35 -8.03 -2.42 18.38
N ARG A 36 -8.14 -3.46 17.54
CA ARG A 36 -9.11 -4.55 17.72
C ARG A 36 -8.79 -5.41 18.94
N ALA A 37 -7.51 -5.72 19.18
CA ALA A 37 -7.11 -6.51 20.35
C ALA A 37 -7.42 -5.79 21.66
N LEU A 38 -7.07 -4.52 21.77
CA LEU A 38 -7.38 -3.69 22.93
C LEU A 38 -8.88 -3.52 23.14
N GLY A 39 -9.64 -3.28 22.05
CA GLY A 39 -11.10 -3.17 22.09
C GLY A 39 -11.81 -4.46 22.48
N ALA A 40 -11.20 -5.63 22.28
CA ALA A 40 -11.68 -6.94 22.72
C ALA A 40 -11.28 -7.25 24.17
N GLY A 41 -10.56 -6.36 24.87
CA GLY A 41 -10.15 -6.52 26.26
C GLY A 41 -8.85 -7.29 26.47
N PHE A 42 -8.10 -7.61 25.40
CA PHE A 42 -6.78 -8.24 25.53
C PHE A 42 -5.73 -7.23 25.98
N SER A 43 -4.76 -7.69 26.77
CA SER A 43 -3.49 -7.00 26.91
C SER A 43 -2.73 -7.13 25.59
N ALA A 44 -2.37 -5.98 24.97
CA ALA A 44 -1.76 -6.01 23.64
C ALA A 44 -0.61 -5.01 23.53
N GLN A 45 0.44 -5.42 22.80
CA GLN A 45 1.57 -4.57 22.44
C GLN A 45 1.86 -4.70 20.95
N LEU A 46 2.31 -3.61 20.34
CA LEU A 46 2.81 -3.62 18.97
C LEU A 46 4.30 -3.26 18.98
N VAL A 47 5.09 -3.97 18.18
CA VAL A 47 6.52 -3.68 17.97
C VAL A 47 6.75 -3.26 16.52
N GLU A 48 7.51 -2.16 16.35
CA GLU A 48 7.84 -1.59 15.03
C GLU A 48 9.36 -1.40 14.92
N ALA A 49 9.90 -1.77 13.77
CA ALA A 49 11.34 -1.65 13.49
C ALA A 49 11.78 -0.20 13.22
N GLY A 50 10.88 0.64 12.75
CA GLY A 50 11.10 2.09 12.55
C GLY A 50 10.80 2.90 13.80
N ASP A 51 11.04 4.21 13.71
CA ASP A 51 10.84 5.16 14.80
C ASP A 51 9.45 5.84 14.73
N GLY A 52 8.60 5.43 13.78
CA GLY A 52 7.26 5.98 13.57
C GLY A 52 6.29 4.97 13.00
N VAL A 53 5.01 5.35 13.01
CA VAL A 53 3.92 4.58 12.40
C VAL A 53 3.80 4.89 10.92
N GLY A 54 3.20 3.96 10.16
CA GLY A 54 2.90 4.18 8.75
C GLY A 54 3.29 2.99 7.85
N GLY A 55 4.20 2.11 8.29
CA GLY A 55 4.64 0.98 7.48
C GLY A 55 5.17 1.44 6.12
N THR A 56 4.49 1.07 5.02
CA THR A 56 4.85 1.53 3.67
C THR A 56 4.98 3.05 3.61
N TRP A 57 4.10 3.81 4.23
CA TRP A 57 4.07 5.27 4.18
C TRP A 57 5.10 5.93 5.11
N TYR A 58 5.62 5.22 6.07
CA TYR A 58 6.78 5.65 6.85
C TYR A 58 8.10 5.48 6.07
N TRP A 59 8.24 4.40 5.28
CA TRP A 59 9.47 4.07 4.57
C TRP A 59 9.56 4.62 3.15
N ASN A 60 8.43 4.65 2.40
CA ASN A 60 8.36 5.05 1.00
C ASN A 60 8.02 6.53 0.85
N ARG A 61 8.89 7.39 1.31
CA ARG A 61 8.72 8.86 1.25
C ARG A 61 9.47 9.51 0.08
N TYR A 62 9.68 8.75 -0.99
CA TYR A 62 10.29 9.24 -2.21
C TYR A 62 9.40 10.28 -2.90
N PRO A 63 10.00 11.20 -3.73
CA PRO A 63 9.25 12.24 -4.43
C PRO A 63 8.11 11.66 -5.27
N GLY A 64 6.90 12.19 -5.09
CA GLY A 64 5.71 11.75 -5.81
C GLY A 64 5.03 10.49 -5.26
N ALA A 65 5.51 9.91 -4.16
CA ALA A 65 4.90 8.72 -3.55
C ALA A 65 3.43 8.97 -3.20
N ARG A 66 2.54 8.11 -3.71
CA ARG A 66 1.09 8.13 -3.47
C ARG A 66 0.48 6.76 -3.73
N PHE A 67 -0.74 6.54 -3.25
CA PHE A 67 -1.50 5.35 -3.61
C PHE A 67 -2.36 5.58 -4.86
N ASP A 68 -2.84 4.49 -5.46
CA ASP A 68 -3.58 4.49 -6.73
C ASP A 68 -5.07 4.15 -6.54
N SER A 69 -5.50 3.85 -5.30
CA SER A 69 -6.90 3.73 -4.89
C SER A 69 -7.40 5.06 -4.32
N GLU A 70 -8.70 5.25 -4.27
CA GLU A 70 -9.27 6.48 -3.74
C GLU A 70 -8.98 6.63 -2.24
N SER A 71 -8.62 7.84 -1.82
CA SER A 71 -8.25 8.18 -0.44
C SER A 71 -9.29 7.76 0.58
N TYR A 72 -10.56 8.01 0.29
CA TYR A 72 -11.67 7.69 1.17
C TYR A 72 -11.96 6.18 1.29
N THR A 73 -11.46 5.35 0.35
CA THR A 73 -11.52 3.89 0.45
C THR A 73 -10.25 3.30 1.07
N TYR A 74 -9.15 4.04 1.04
CA TYR A 74 -7.88 3.65 1.63
C TYR A 74 -7.84 3.88 3.14
N GLY A 75 -8.57 4.88 3.65
CA GLY A 75 -8.74 5.15 5.07
C GLY A 75 -9.50 4.03 5.80
N TYR A 76 -9.42 4.02 7.12
CA TYR A 76 -10.20 3.07 7.92
C TYR A 76 -11.68 3.44 7.94
N LEU A 77 -12.53 2.43 7.81
CA LEU A 77 -13.99 2.54 7.84
C LEU A 77 -14.62 1.94 9.11
N PHE A 78 -13.81 1.59 10.10
CA PHE A 78 -14.31 0.98 11.34
C PHE A 78 -14.93 1.99 12.31
N SER A 79 -14.75 3.28 12.09
CA SER A 79 -15.36 4.37 12.87
C SER A 79 -15.85 5.46 11.94
N ARG A 80 -17.15 5.78 12.05
CA ARG A 80 -17.79 6.89 11.34
C ARG A 80 -17.18 8.23 11.77
N GLU A 81 -16.96 8.41 13.07
CA GLU A 81 -16.39 9.63 13.63
C GLU A 81 -15.00 9.90 13.07
N LEU A 82 -14.15 8.87 12.96
CA LEU A 82 -12.83 8.99 12.33
C LEU A 82 -12.95 9.42 10.85
N PHE A 83 -13.90 8.82 10.12
CA PHE A 83 -14.14 9.17 8.71
C PHE A 83 -14.64 10.60 8.55
N GLU A 84 -15.48 11.09 9.45
CA GLU A 84 -16.02 12.45 9.43
C GLU A 84 -15.00 13.50 9.89
N GLU A 85 -14.08 13.14 10.82
CA GLU A 85 -13.02 14.02 11.33
C GLU A 85 -11.90 14.27 10.32
N TRP A 86 -11.65 13.32 9.39
CA TRP A 86 -10.54 13.43 8.44
C TRP A 86 -11.01 13.88 7.05
N GLU A 87 -10.38 14.93 6.55
CA GLU A 87 -10.61 15.43 5.19
C GLU A 87 -9.38 15.15 4.32
N TRP A 88 -9.58 14.27 3.33
CA TRP A 88 -8.56 14.02 2.34
C TRP A 88 -8.48 15.18 1.35
N SER A 89 -7.26 15.64 1.05
CA SER A 89 -7.05 16.77 0.13
C SER A 89 -7.27 16.40 -1.33
N GLU A 90 -6.98 15.15 -1.70
CA GLU A 90 -7.00 14.65 -3.07
C GLU A 90 -7.65 13.28 -3.15
N HIS A 91 -8.16 12.93 -4.36
CA HIS A 91 -8.71 11.59 -4.59
C HIS A 91 -7.67 10.49 -4.38
N PHE A 92 -6.39 10.75 -4.67
CA PHE A 92 -5.28 9.83 -4.47
C PHE A 92 -4.18 10.53 -3.66
N ALA A 93 -4.30 10.48 -2.36
CA ALA A 93 -3.46 11.25 -1.45
C ALA A 93 -1.98 10.86 -1.53
N ALA A 94 -1.13 11.86 -1.37
CA ALA A 94 0.31 11.68 -1.32
C ALA A 94 0.78 11.09 0.02
N GLN A 95 1.98 10.52 0.01
CA GLN A 95 2.61 9.90 1.18
C GLN A 95 2.58 10.76 2.45
N PRO A 96 2.91 12.07 2.42
CA PRO A 96 2.91 12.86 3.65
C PRO A 96 1.53 12.99 4.30
N GLU A 97 0.48 13.03 3.52
CA GLU A 97 -0.89 13.07 4.04
C GLU A 97 -1.30 11.72 4.62
N THR A 98 -0.95 10.64 3.94
CA THR A 98 -1.23 9.28 4.42
C THR A 98 -0.50 8.98 5.74
N GLU A 99 0.77 9.40 5.87
CA GLU A 99 1.53 9.27 7.11
C GLU A 99 0.90 10.09 8.24
N ARG A 100 0.45 11.33 7.96
CA ARG A 100 -0.29 12.15 8.95
C ARG A 100 -1.60 11.50 9.37
N TYR A 101 -2.35 10.93 8.43
CA TYR A 101 -3.58 10.19 8.73
C TYR A 101 -3.34 9.04 9.69
N LEU A 102 -2.34 8.20 9.43
CA LEU A 102 -2.03 7.05 10.29
C LEU A 102 -1.55 7.48 11.68
N ASN A 103 -0.80 8.58 11.78
CA ASN A 103 -0.45 9.19 13.06
C ASN A 103 -1.69 9.72 13.80
N HIS A 104 -2.60 10.41 13.09
CA HIS A 104 -3.88 10.86 13.65
C HIS A 104 -4.70 9.69 14.23
N VAL A 105 -4.81 8.58 13.49
CA VAL A 105 -5.51 7.37 13.97
C VAL A 105 -4.90 6.83 15.26
N VAL A 106 -3.58 6.69 15.30
CA VAL A 106 -2.86 6.18 16.48
C VAL A 106 -3.08 7.07 17.70
N ASP A 107 -3.06 8.39 17.51
CA ASP A 107 -3.25 9.36 18.60
C ASP A 107 -4.72 9.46 19.01
N ARG A 108 -5.64 9.46 18.05
CA ARG A 108 -7.09 9.53 18.27
C ARG A 108 -7.62 8.38 19.15
N PHE A 109 -7.06 7.18 18.97
CA PHE A 109 -7.45 5.98 19.72
C PHE A 109 -6.49 5.62 20.86
N ASP A 110 -5.57 6.53 21.23
CA ASP A 110 -4.59 6.36 22.31
C ASP A 110 -3.77 5.06 22.19
N LEU A 111 -3.43 4.67 20.95
CA LEU A 111 -2.68 3.45 20.66
C LEU A 111 -1.17 3.61 20.87
N ARG A 112 -0.66 4.84 20.79
CA ARG A 112 0.79 5.12 20.78
C ARG A 112 1.52 4.55 22.00
N ARG A 113 0.91 4.58 23.17
CA ARG A 113 1.47 4.02 24.43
C ARG A 113 1.65 2.50 24.39
N HIS A 114 0.96 1.81 23.48
CA HIS A 114 1.07 0.37 23.28
C HIS A 114 2.05 -0.01 22.16
N ILE A 115 2.74 0.97 21.53
CA ILE A 115 3.67 0.76 20.44
C ILE A 115 5.10 0.95 20.95
N ARG A 116 5.93 -0.06 20.72
CA ARG A 116 7.38 0.02 20.96
C ARG A 116 8.08 0.20 19.62
N PHE A 117 8.64 1.38 19.42
CA PHE A 117 9.44 1.74 18.23
C PHE A 117 10.90 1.29 18.35
N GLY A 118 11.64 1.28 17.23
CA GLY A 118 13.03 0.86 17.17
C GLY A 118 13.22 -0.63 17.56
N ALA A 119 12.15 -1.41 17.51
CA ALA A 119 12.06 -2.77 18.04
C ALA A 119 11.91 -3.80 16.89
N ARG A 120 13.04 -4.11 16.23
CA ARG A 120 13.06 -5.10 15.15
C ARG A 120 12.96 -6.51 15.71
N VAL A 121 11.97 -7.28 15.28
CA VAL A 121 11.87 -8.71 15.54
C VAL A 121 12.98 -9.45 14.78
N THR A 122 13.71 -10.33 15.47
CA THR A 122 14.79 -11.14 14.90
C THR A 122 14.44 -12.62 14.82
N SER A 123 13.61 -13.12 15.75
CA SER A 123 13.02 -14.47 15.68
C SER A 123 11.70 -14.51 16.44
N ALA A 124 10.89 -15.50 16.14
CA ALA A 124 9.66 -15.83 16.87
C ALA A 124 9.56 -17.36 16.92
N GLU A 125 9.45 -17.92 18.12
CA GLU A 125 9.38 -19.35 18.35
C GLU A 125 8.14 -19.68 19.17
N PHE A 126 7.35 -20.65 18.71
CA PHE A 126 6.20 -21.14 19.46
C PHE A 126 6.62 -22.33 20.35
N SER A 127 6.22 -22.28 21.61
CA SER A 127 6.43 -23.37 22.57
C SER A 127 5.14 -24.14 22.77
N GLU A 128 5.09 -25.37 22.29
CA GLU A 128 3.95 -26.25 22.48
C GLU A 128 3.68 -26.55 23.97
N SER A 129 4.74 -26.61 24.78
CA SER A 129 4.61 -26.94 26.21
C SER A 129 3.99 -25.81 27.04
N SER A 130 4.23 -24.54 26.69
CA SER A 130 3.65 -23.38 27.35
C SER A 130 2.48 -22.77 26.59
N GLY A 131 2.25 -23.13 25.31
CA GLY A 131 1.22 -22.53 24.45
C GLY A 131 1.51 -21.05 24.16
N THR A 132 2.76 -20.60 24.20
CA THR A 132 3.16 -19.21 24.02
C THR A 132 4.19 -19.01 22.92
N TRP A 133 4.21 -17.82 22.36
CA TRP A 133 5.26 -17.33 21.48
C TRP A 133 6.36 -16.65 22.30
N ALA A 134 7.60 -16.96 22.00
CA ALA A 134 8.78 -16.21 22.45
C ALA A 134 9.31 -15.39 21.27
N VAL A 135 9.22 -14.07 21.33
CA VAL A 135 9.58 -13.15 20.23
C VAL A 135 10.79 -12.34 20.64
N ALA A 136 11.93 -12.64 19.99
CA ALA A 136 13.19 -11.94 20.24
C ALA A 136 13.27 -10.64 19.43
N LEU A 137 13.70 -9.56 20.07
CA LEU A 137 13.93 -8.24 19.47
C LEU A 137 15.44 -7.98 19.33
N GLY A 138 15.78 -7.13 18.37
CA GLY A 138 17.13 -6.56 18.31
C GLY A 138 17.49 -5.89 19.64
N GLY A 139 18.69 -6.15 20.13
CA GLY A 139 19.12 -5.66 21.46
C GLY A 139 18.89 -6.65 22.62
N GLY A 140 18.45 -7.88 22.34
CA GLY A 140 18.43 -8.98 23.31
C GLY A 140 17.21 -9.06 24.22
N THR A 141 16.17 -8.26 23.96
CA THR A 141 14.87 -8.38 24.68
C THR A 141 14.04 -9.48 24.04
N THR A 142 13.36 -10.28 24.85
CA THR A 142 12.32 -11.22 24.41
C THR A 142 10.98 -10.82 25.03
N ILE A 143 9.92 -10.89 24.24
CA ILE A 143 8.53 -10.71 24.66
C ILE A 143 7.80 -12.03 24.48
N THR A 144 7.07 -12.46 25.50
CA THR A 144 6.21 -13.64 25.43
C THR A 144 4.76 -13.23 25.19
N ALA A 145 4.05 -13.94 24.31
CA ALA A 145 2.67 -13.65 23.96
C ALA A 145 1.87 -14.94 23.74
N LEU A 146 0.56 -14.89 24.04
CA LEU A 146 -0.35 -15.99 23.70
C LEU A 146 -0.62 -16.02 22.18
N PHE A 147 -0.78 -14.85 21.57
CA PHE A 147 -1.04 -14.70 20.16
C PHE A 147 -0.01 -13.78 19.51
N LEU A 148 0.49 -14.19 18.35
CA LEU A 148 1.40 -13.39 17.53
C LEU A 148 0.70 -13.03 16.21
N ILE A 149 0.60 -11.73 15.93
CA ILE A 149 0.07 -11.20 14.67
C ILE A 149 1.21 -10.61 13.84
N ALA A 150 1.56 -11.27 12.75
CA ALA A 150 2.59 -10.79 11.82
C ALA A 150 1.98 -9.82 10.79
N ALA A 151 1.99 -8.52 11.11
CA ALA A 151 1.55 -7.44 10.23
C ALA A 151 2.73 -6.78 9.49
N THR A 152 3.67 -7.59 9.03
CA THR A 152 4.99 -7.16 8.51
C THR A 152 4.94 -6.50 7.13
N GLY A 153 3.83 -6.61 6.42
CA GLY A 153 3.65 -6.08 5.06
C GLY A 153 4.43 -6.86 3.99
N VAL A 154 4.07 -6.66 2.72
CA VAL A 154 4.68 -7.35 1.58
C VAL A 154 5.84 -6.55 0.94
N LEU A 155 5.97 -5.26 1.26
CA LEU A 155 6.98 -4.36 0.69
C LEU A 155 8.06 -3.93 1.71
N SER A 156 8.13 -4.58 2.85
CA SER A 156 8.97 -4.13 3.97
C SER A 156 10.46 -4.43 3.80
N VAL A 157 10.84 -5.32 2.88
CA VAL A 157 12.26 -5.62 2.59
C VAL A 157 12.61 -5.08 1.20
N PRO A 158 13.46 -4.04 1.10
CA PRO A 158 13.89 -3.52 -0.19
C PRO A 158 14.78 -4.53 -0.89
N TYR A 159 14.55 -4.73 -2.19
CA TYR A 159 15.42 -5.52 -3.04
C TYR A 159 16.33 -4.61 -3.83
N THR A 160 17.61 -4.70 -3.58
CA THR A 160 18.63 -4.02 -4.39
C THR A 160 19.28 -5.04 -5.31
N PRO A 161 19.20 -4.85 -6.64
CA PRO A 161 19.79 -5.78 -7.59
C PRO A 161 21.32 -5.85 -7.41
N ASP A 162 21.87 -7.03 -7.57
CA ASP A 162 23.32 -7.25 -7.60
C ASP A 162 23.83 -6.86 -9.00
N VAL A 163 24.33 -5.62 -9.10
CA VAL A 163 24.89 -5.07 -10.33
C VAL A 163 26.40 -4.96 -10.16
N PRO A 164 27.20 -5.65 -11.00
CA PRO A 164 28.67 -5.56 -10.91
C PRO A 164 29.15 -4.10 -10.96
N GLY A 165 30.02 -3.73 -10.02
CA GLY A 165 30.58 -2.38 -9.93
C GLY A 165 29.72 -1.36 -9.21
N ARG A 166 28.57 -1.74 -8.63
CA ARG A 166 27.69 -0.85 -7.88
C ARG A 166 28.42 -0.14 -6.74
N GLU A 167 29.28 -0.85 -6.04
CA GLU A 167 30.09 -0.32 -4.90
C GLU A 167 31.18 0.66 -5.36
N ALA A 168 31.52 0.67 -6.64
CA ALA A 168 32.46 1.63 -7.22
C ALA A 168 31.78 2.94 -7.64
N PHE A 169 30.45 2.99 -7.63
CA PHE A 169 29.70 4.22 -7.91
C PHE A 169 29.93 5.25 -6.81
N ARG A 170 30.33 6.46 -7.20
CA ARG A 170 30.73 7.53 -6.26
C ARG A 170 29.63 8.56 -6.02
N GLY A 171 28.49 8.43 -6.70
CA GLY A 171 27.33 9.28 -6.50
C GLY A 171 26.46 8.80 -5.34
N GLU A 172 25.50 9.61 -4.96
CA GLU A 172 24.47 9.22 -4.00
C GLU A 172 23.60 8.10 -4.56
N GLN A 173 23.22 7.15 -3.72
CA GLN A 173 22.35 6.04 -4.08
C GLN A 173 21.20 5.96 -3.08
N HIS A 174 19.97 6.00 -3.58
CA HIS A 174 18.77 5.92 -2.77
C HIS A 174 17.84 4.83 -3.28
N HIS A 175 17.20 4.10 -2.38
CA HIS A 175 16.19 3.09 -2.71
C HIS A 175 14.81 3.64 -2.32
N THR A 176 13.83 3.59 -3.21
CA THR A 176 12.47 4.13 -2.95
C THR A 176 11.82 3.54 -1.69
N GLY A 177 12.03 2.23 -1.41
CA GLY A 177 11.55 1.56 -0.20
C GLY A 177 12.36 1.87 1.09
N ARG A 178 13.37 2.75 1.02
CA ARG A 178 14.17 3.21 2.15
C ARG A 178 14.66 4.63 1.88
N TRP A 179 13.73 5.50 1.50
CA TRP A 179 14.05 6.89 1.22
C TRP A 179 14.42 7.61 2.52
N PRO A 180 15.46 8.47 2.53
CA PRO A 180 15.84 9.24 3.71
C PRO A 180 14.70 10.12 4.22
N ALA A 181 14.68 10.38 5.53
CA ALA A 181 13.77 11.37 6.11
C ALA A 181 14.19 12.80 5.74
N GLU A 182 15.49 13.00 5.60
CA GLU A 182 16.06 14.28 5.15
C GLU A 182 15.83 14.45 3.65
N PRO A 183 15.60 15.70 3.18
CA PRO A 183 15.44 15.97 1.76
C PRO A 183 16.66 15.52 0.95
N VAL A 184 16.39 14.83 -0.15
CA VAL A 184 17.42 14.46 -1.13
C VAL A 184 17.46 15.55 -2.19
N GLU A 185 18.57 16.29 -2.26
CA GLU A 185 18.76 17.32 -3.26
C GLU A 185 19.04 16.72 -4.63
N VAL A 186 18.20 17.03 -5.61
CA VAL A 186 18.34 16.56 -7.00
C VAL A 186 18.54 17.69 -8.01
N THR A 187 18.34 18.93 -7.59
CA THR A 187 18.38 20.13 -8.45
C THR A 187 19.72 20.27 -9.14
N GLY A 188 19.68 20.37 -10.47
CA GLY A 188 20.85 20.53 -11.30
C GLY A 188 21.78 19.31 -11.37
N LYS A 189 21.41 18.15 -10.75
CA LYS A 189 22.20 16.92 -10.82
C LYS A 189 21.84 16.08 -12.05
N ARG A 190 22.73 15.20 -12.44
CA ARG A 190 22.44 14.09 -13.35
C ARG A 190 21.91 12.92 -12.54
N VAL A 191 20.66 12.56 -12.78
CA VAL A 191 19.96 11.51 -12.02
C VAL A 191 19.69 10.30 -12.92
N ALA A 192 19.92 9.12 -12.38
CA ALA A 192 19.58 7.85 -13.02
C ALA A 192 18.49 7.17 -12.18
N VAL A 193 17.38 6.77 -12.82
CA VAL A 193 16.31 5.97 -12.21
C VAL A 193 16.35 4.58 -12.79
N ILE A 194 16.50 3.56 -11.94
CA ILE A 194 16.54 2.16 -12.33
C ILE A 194 15.19 1.51 -12.00
N GLY A 195 14.44 1.19 -13.05
CA GLY A 195 13.10 0.59 -12.98
C GLY A 195 11.98 1.57 -13.33
N THR A 196 10.93 1.01 -13.94
CA THR A 196 9.74 1.73 -14.43
C THR A 196 8.44 1.14 -13.89
N SER A 197 8.49 0.49 -12.72
CA SER A 197 7.29 0.06 -11.99
C SER A 197 6.69 1.25 -11.21
N SER A 198 5.66 1.03 -10.40
CA SER A 198 4.87 2.06 -9.70
C SER A 198 5.71 3.19 -9.08
N SER A 199 6.79 2.86 -8.36
CA SER A 199 7.66 3.89 -7.78
C SER A 199 8.41 4.71 -8.84
N GLY A 200 8.92 4.06 -9.89
CA GLY A 200 9.64 4.73 -10.98
C GLY A 200 8.77 5.74 -11.71
N VAL A 201 7.53 5.36 -12.05
CA VAL A 201 6.59 6.25 -12.75
C VAL A 201 6.08 7.41 -11.89
N GLN A 202 6.24 7.33 -10.58
CA GLN A 202 5.93 8.43 -9.65
C GLN A 202 7.12 9.37 -9.45
N VAL A 203 8.34 8.82 -9.28
CA VAL A 203 9.56 9.62 -9.09
C VAL A 203 9.91 10.42 -10.34
N VAL A 204 9.93 9.77 -11.52
CA VAL A 204 10.38 10.37 -12.78
C VAL A 204 9.70 11.71 -13.09
N PRO A 205 8.37 11.81 -13.18
CA PRO A 205 7.70 13.08 -13.48
C PRO A 205 7.87 14.12 -12.37
N THR A 206 8.06 13.69 -11.12
CA THR A 206 8.15 14.60 -9.98
C THR A 206 9.48 15.34 -9.96
N ILE A 207 10.59 14.70 -10.38
CA ILE A 207 11.91 15.31 -10.35
C ILE A 207 12.36 15.88 -11.70
N LEU A 208 11.61 15.65 -12.77
CA LEU A 208 12.03 15.94 -14.15
C LEU A 208 12.47 17.38 -14.37
N ASP A 209 11.71 18.34 -13.82
CA ASP A 209 11.97 19.77 -14.02
C ASP A 209 13.08 20.31 -13.13
N GLU A 210 13.55 19.55 -12.15
CA GLU A 210 14.59 19.97 -11.20
C GLU A 210 15.99 19.49 -11.62
N VAL A 211 16.08 18.35 -12.29
CA VAL A 211 17.35 17.71 -12.63
C VAL A 211 17.99 18.29 -13.90
N ALA A 212 19.32 18.34 -13.96
CA ALA A 212 20.01 18.73 -15.18
C ALA A 212 19.91 17.68 -16.30
N GLN A 213 19.82 16.41 -15.92
CA GLN A 213 19.67 15.29 -16.85
C GLN A 213 19.02 14.13 -16.12
N LEU A 214 18.00 13.52 -16.73
CA LEU A 214 17.37 12.30 -16.24
C LEU A 214 17.65 11.15 -17.22
N THR A 215 18.11 10.02 -16.66
CA THR A 215 18.28 8.77 -17.43
C THR A 215 17.46 7.68 -16.76
N VAL A 216 16.57 7.04 -17.50
CA VAL A 216 15.72 5.95 -17.00
C VAL A 216 16.20 4.62 -17.59
N TYR A 217 16.51 3.67 -16.70
CA TYR A 217 16.91 2.31 -17.08
C TYR A 217 15.72 1.35 -16.91
N GLN A 218 15.24 0.82 -18.02
CA GLN A 218 14.12 -0.10 -18.07
C GLN A 218 14.58 -1.50 -18.52
N ARG A 219 14.25 -2.53 -17.74
CA ARG A 219 14.44 -3.92 -18.15
C ARG A 219 13.21 -4.47 -18.86
N THR A 220 12.05 -4.31 -18.22
CA THR A 220 10.75 -4.76 -18.74
C THR A 220 9.80 -3.57 -18.72
N ALA A 221 9.18 -3.31 -19.86
CA ALA A 221 8.17 -2.25 -19.97
C ALA A 221 6.94 -2.57 -19.11
N ASN A 222 6.40 -1.55 -18.47
CA ASN A 222 5.11 -1.61 -17.79
C ASN A 222 4.11 -0.71 -18.50
N TRP A 223 2.87 -1.14 -18.56
CA TRP A 223 1.77 -0.31 -19.03
C TRP A 223 1.44 0.74 -17.98
N CYS A 224 1.45 1.99 -18.38
CA CYS A 224 1.16 3.13 -17.52
C CYS A 224 -0.03 3.91 -18.08
N THR A 225 -0.93 4.32 -17.19
CA THR A 225 -2.07 5.18 -17.53
C THR A 225 -2.06 6.39 -16.60
N PRO A 226 -2.63 7.54 -17.02
CA PRO A 226 -2.75 8.70 -16.14
C PRO A 226 -3.54 8.34 -14.88
N LEU A 227 -3.10 8.82 -13.72
CA LEU A 227 -3.83 8.65 -12.48
C LEU A 227 -5.16 9.44 -12.48
N ASN A 228 -5.18 10.58 -13.19
CA ASN A 228 -6.30 11.52 -13.24
C ASN A 228 -6.70 11.98 -11.83
N ASN A 229 -5.69 12.33 -11.01
CA ASN A 229 -5.90 12.83 -9.66
C ASN A 229 -6.52 14.23 -9.70
N ALA A 230 -7.34 14.53 -8.71
CA ALA A 230 -7.94 15.85 -8.49
C ALA A 230 -8.12 16.12 -7.00
N PRO A 231 -8.18 17.38 -6.58
CA PRO A 231 -8.60 17.72 -5.22
C PRO A 231 -10.03 17.21 -4.95
N ILE A 232 -10.30 16.77 -3.73
CA ILE A 232 -11.65 16.48 -3.25
C ILE A 232 -12.29 17.81 -2.86
N THR A 233 -13.40 18.16 -3.51
CA THR A 233 -14.13 19.40 -3.22
C THR A 233 -14.92 19.30 -1.91
N PRO A 234 -15.27 20.43 -1.27
CA PRO A 234 -16.12 20.43 -0.08
C PRO A 234 -17.47 19.72 -0.29
N ASP A 235 -18.06 19.86 -1.48
CA ASP A 235 -19.33 19.21 -1.82
C ASP A 235 -19.17 17.69 -1.94
N GLU A 236 -18.09 17.22 -2.58
CA GLU A 236 -17.72 15.79 -2.62
C GLU A 236 -17.44 15.25 -1.23
N GLN A 237 -16.72 15.98 -0.39
CA GLN A 237 -16.45 15.58 0.99
C GLN A 237 -17.75 15.45 1.81
N ALA A 238 -18.69 16.38 1.62
CA ALA A 238 -20.01 16.31 2.26
C ALA A 238 -20.82 15.11 1.76
N GLN A 239 -20.77 14.81 0.46
CA GLN A 239 -21.44 13.65 -0.12
C GLN A 239 -20.83 12.33 0.40
N LEU A 240 -19.49 12.20 0.45
CA LEU A 240 -18.83 11.03 1.01
C LEU A 240 -19.25 10.74 2.45
N ARG A 241 -19.38 11.79 3.28
CA ARG A 241 -19.89 11.66 4.65
C ARG A 241 -21.33 11.19 4.70
N ALA A 242 -22.19 11.70 3.81
CA ALA A 242 -23.58 11.29 3.70
C ALA A 242 -23.72 9.82 3.29
N ASP A 243 -22.86 9.36 2.38
CA ASP A 243 -22.90 8.04 1.78
C ASP A 243 -22.06 6.99 2.55
N PHE A 244 -21.54 7.32 3.73
CA PHE A 244 -20.62 6.45 4.50
C PHE A 244 -21.13 5.02 4.67
N ASP A 245 -22.39 4.82 5.05
CA ASP A 245 -22.96 3.49 5.27
C ASP A 245 -23.05 2.69 3.98
N GLU A 246 -23.46 3.34 2.89
CA GLU A 246 -23.51 2.73 1.56
C GLU A 246 -22.10 2.37 1.08
N LEU A 247 -21.14 3.26 1.25
CA LEU A 247 -19.73 3.02 0.94
C LEU A 247 -19.19 1.79 1.70
N CYS A 248 -19.46 1.70 3.01
CA CYS A 248 -19.08 0.54 3.81
C CYS A 248 -19.69 -0.76 3.27
N VAL A 249 -20.97 -0.76 2.88
CA VAL A 249 -21.62 -1.93 2.29
C VAL A 249 -20.95 -2.32 0.98
N ILE A 250 -20.75 -1.36 0.07
CA ILE A 250 -20.14 -1.61 -1.24
C ILE A 250 -18.74 -2.21 -1.07
N LEU A 251 -17.88 -1.60 -0.24
CA LEU A 251 -16.51 -2.05 -0.06
C LEU A 251 -16.40 -3.44 0.59
N ASN A 252 -17.33 -3.78 1.49
CA ASN A 252 -17.36 -5.10 2.14
C ASN A 252 -17.98 -6.20 1.26
N THR A 253 -18.72 -5.85 0.23
CA THR A 253 -19.40 -6.82 -0.66
C THR A 253 -18.80 -6.89 -2.06
N SER A 254 -18.03 -5.88 -2.49
CA SER A 254 -17.37 -5.91 -3.79
C SER A 254 -16.22 -6.92 -3.81
N ILE A 255 -16.08 -7.63 -4.93
CA ILE A 255 -15.01 -8.63 -5.13
C ILE A 255 -13.62 -7.99 -5.06
N SER A 256 -13.48 -6.78 -5.57
CA SER A 256 -12.21 -6.05 -5.64
C SER A 256 -11.87 -5.26 -4.38
N GLY A 257 -12.84 -5.04 -3.48
CA GLY A 257 -12.72 -4.09 -2.35
C GLY A 257 -12.77 -2.63 -2.77
N PHE A 258 -13.15 -2.31 -4.02
CA PHE A 258 -13.32 -0.95 -4.52
C PHE A 258 -14.79 -0.61 -4.74
N ALA A 259 -15.14 0.66 -4.63
CA ALA A 259 -16.47 1.18 -4.96
C ALA A 259 -16.61 1.48 -6.46
N HIS A 260 -16.01 0.67 -7.31
CA HIS A 260 -16.03 0.85 -8.75
C HIS A 260 -17.17 0.06 -9.38
N PRO A 261 -17.87 0.63 -10.38
CA PRO A 261 -18.91 -0.09 -11.11
C PRO A 261 -18.32 -1.35 -11.78
N VAL A 262 -19.01 -2.46 -11.62
CA VAL A 262 -18.65 -3.71 -12.32
C VAL A 262 -19.18 -3.65 -13.75
N ASN A 263 -18.34 -3.99 -14.72
CA ASN A 263 -18.72 -4.19 -16.12
C ASN A 263 -18.77 -5.70 -16.40
N ASP A 264 -19.92 -6.20 -16.79
CA ASP A 264 -20.18 -7.61 -17.08
C ASP A 264 -20.11 -7.96 -18.57
N ARG A 265 -19.76 -6.99 -19.45
CA ARG A 265 -19.64 -7.18 -20.89
C ARG A 265 -18.23 -7.65 -21.25
N ALA A 266 -18.16 -8.57 -22.23
CA ALA A 266 -16.90 -8.92 -22.88
C ALA A 266 -16.54 -7.85 -23.93
N ALA A 267 -15.23 -7.70 -24.21
CA ALA A 267 -14.75 -6.67 -25.13
C ALA A 267 -15.36 -6.83 -26.55
N PHE A 268 -15.54 -8.04 -27.00
CA PHE A 268 -16.05 -8.31 -28.37
C PHE A 268 -17.57 -8.42 -28.45
N ASP A 269 -18.30 -8.21 -27.37
CA ASP A 269 -19.76 -8.01 -27.41
C ASP A 269 -20.10 -6.64 -28.04
N ASP A 270 -19.18 -5.67 -27.90
CA ASP A 270 -19.31 -4.34 -28.48
C ASP A 270 -18.66 -4.30 -29.89
N SER A 271 -19.18 -3.44 -30.76
CA SER A 271 -18.53 -3.09 -32.03
C SER A 271 -17.18 -2.36 -31.79
N ALA A 272 -16.32 -2.31 -32.80
CA ALA A 272 -15.04 -1.62 -32.70
C ALA A 272 -15.19 -0.13 -32.32
N ALA A 273 -16.24 0.53 -32.82
CA ALA A 273 -16.51 1.94 -32.50
C ALA A 273 -16.96 2.13 -31.03
N GLU A 274 -17.80 1.21 -30.52
CA GLU A 274 -18.24 1.23 -29.13
C GLU A 274 -17.09 0.92 -28.19
N ARG A 275 -16.23 -0.08 -28.50
CA ARG A 275 -15.00 -0.37 -27.73
C ARG A 275 -14.08 0.84 -27.69
N GLN A 276 -13.84 1.50 -28.81
CA GLN A 276 -13.00 2.71 -28.85
C GLN A 276 -13.55 3.80 -27.93
N ALA A 277 -14.85 4.07 -28.00
CA ALA A 277 -15.50 5.07 -27.16
C ALA A 277 -15.43 4.68 -25.67
N PHE A 278 -15.58 3.39 -25.36
CA PHE A 278 -15.47 2.89 -23.99
C PHE A 278 -14.02 2.98 -23.47
N TYR A 279 -13.02 2.65 -24.28
CA TYR A 279 -11.62 2.80 -23.90
C TYR A 279 -11.23 4.27 -23.65
N GLU A 280 -11.77 5.22 -24.44
CA GLU A 280 -11.61 6.65 -24.17
C GLU A 280 -12.21 7.06 -22.81
N LYS A 281 -13.38 6.52 -22.46
CA LYS A 281 -13.98 6.73 -21.16
C LYS A 281 -13.10 6.16 -20.05
N MET A 282 -12.58 4.94 -20.21
CA MET A 282 -11.69 4.30 -19.23
C MET A 282 -10.37 5.05 -19.07
N TRP A 283 -9.77 5.53 -20.15
CA TRP A 283 -8.56 6.36 -20.11
C TRP A 283 -8.73 7.61 -19.26
N ASN A 284 -9.90 8.25 -19.32
CA ASN A 284 -10.22 9.44 -18.56
C ASN A 284 -10.77 9.15 -17.14
N SER A 285 -11.00 7.90 -16.79
CA SER A 285 -11.43 7.51 -15.44
C SER A 285 -10.29 7.68 -14.43
N PRO A 286 -10.57 7.87 -13.13
CA PRO A 286 -9.54 7.96 -12.11
C PRO A 286 -8.98 6.58 -11.71
N GLY A 287 -7.76 6.57 -11.24
CA GLY A 287 -7.11 5.47 -10.54
C GLY A 287 -7.28 4.08 -11.17
N PHE A 288 -7.55 3.11 -10.33
CA PHE A 288 -7.76 1.71 -10.72
C PHE A 288 -9.08 1.44 -11.45
N MET A 289 -10.00 2.39 -11.52
CA MET A 289 -11.26 2.23 -12.26
C MET A 289 -11.02 1.79 -13.72
N LYS A 290 -9.92 2.23 -14.33
CA LYS A 290 -9.49 1.83 -15.68
C LYS A 290 -9.33 0.31 -15.85
N LEU A 291 -9.03 -0.41 -14.78
CA LEU A 291 -8.88 -1.85 -14.77
C LEU A 291 -10.12 -2.54 -14.20
N THR A 292 -10.61 -2.08 -13.06
CA THR A 292 -11.68 -2.76 -12.30
C THR A 292 -13.07 -2.56 -12.93
N SER A 293 -13.29 -1.49 -13.68
CA SER A 293 -14.54 -1.21 -14.43
C SER A 293 -14.41 -1.43 -15.93
N ASN A 294 -13.29 -2.00 -16.40
CA ASN A 294 -13.09 -2.33 -17.81
C ASN A 294 -13.89 -3.58 -18.20
N TYR A 295 -13.80 -4.04 -19.43
CA TYR A 295 -14.38 -5.30 -19.86
C TYR A 295 -13.90 -6.44 -18.96
N TYR A 296 -14.84 -7.30 -18.52
CA TYR A 296 -14.51 -8.31 -17.52
C TYR A 296 -13.49 -9.35 -18.02
N ASP A 297 -13.47 -9.60 -19.34
CA ASP A 297 -12.59 -10.57 -19.96
C ASP A 297 -11.17 -10.06 -20.26
N LEU A 298 -10.89 -8.80 -19.95
CA LEU A 298 -9.58 -8.16 -20.20
C LEU A 298 -8.39 -8.95 -19.61
N LEU A 299 -8.59 -9.61 -18.46
CA LEU A 299 -7.56 -10.38 -17.78
C LEU A 299 -7.48 -11.84 -18.22
N PHE A 300 -8.46 -12.33 -19.02
CA PHE A 300 -8.60 -13.74 -19.34
C PHE A 300 -8.66 -14.02 -20.86
N ASN A 301 -8.74 -12.96 -21.68
CA ASN A 301 -8.84 -13.04 -23.12
C ASN A 301 -7.69 -12.27 -23.76
N ASP A 302 -6.73 -13.00 -24.35
CA ASP A 302 -5.53 -12.39 -24.95
C ASP A 302 -5.85 -11.39 -26.04
N ALA A 303 -6.91 -11.60 -26.82
CA ALA A 303 -7.31 -10.66 -27.89
C ALA A 303 -7.87 -9.36 -27.30
N ALA A 304 -8.70 -9.44 -26.26
CA ALA A 304 -9.22 -8.26 -25.54
C ALA A 304 -8.08 -7.49 -24.87
N ASN A 305 -7.16 -8.19 -24.23
CA ASN A 305 -5.97 -7.60 -23.62
C ASN A 305 -5.10 -6.88 -24.68
N ALA A 306 -4.85 -7.53 -25.83
CA ALA A 306 -4.05 -6.94 -26.90
C ALA A 306 -4.66 -5.65 -27.47
N GLU A 307 -6.00 -5.59 -27.64
CA GLU A 307 -6.67 -4.35 -28.07
C GLU A 307 -6.54 -3.21 -27.07
N TRP A 308 -6.76 -3.50 -25.76
CA TRP A 308 -6.57 -2.51 -24.71
C TRP A 308 -5.11 -2.03 -24.63
N CYS A 309 -4.14 -2.95 -24.70
CA CYS A 309 -2.72 -2.60 -24.75
C CYS A 309 -2.37 -1.75 -25.98
N GLY A 310 -2.94 -2.07 -27.15
CA GLY A 310 -2.78 -1.29 -28.37
C GLY A 310 -3.30 0.14 -28.21
N PHE A 311 -4.51 0.28 -27.65
CA PHE A 311 -5.10 1.59 -27.33
C PHE A 311 -4.20 2.41 -26.38
N ILE A 312 -3.71 1.80 -25.28
CA ILE A 312 -2.80 2.48 -24.34
C ILE A 312 -1.51 2.90 -25.06
N ALA A 313 -0.93 2.02 -25.89
CA ALA A 313 0.29 2.33 -26.63
C ALA A 313 0.11 3.54 -27.55
N ASP A 314 -1.02 3.64 -28.24
CA ASP A 314 -1.31 4.79 -29.11
C ASP A 314 -1.51 6.08 -28.31
N LYS A 315 -2.15 6.02 -27.15
CA LYS A 315 -2.24 7.15 -26.21
C LYS A 315 -0.87 7.61 -25.74
N ILE A 316 -0.01 6.68 -25.30
CA ILE A 316 1.36 6.99 -24.86
C ILE A 316 2.16 7.62 -26.01
N ARG A 317 2.10 7.08 -27.24
CA ARG A 317 2.77 7.64 -28.40
C ARG A 317 2.29 9.06 -28.73
N GLY A 318 1.00 9.32 -28.52
CA GLY A 318 0.40 10.63 -28.76
C GLY A 318 0.86 11.73 -27.80
N ILE A 319 1.29 11.38 -26.59
CA ILE A 319 1.68 12.33 -25.54
C ILE A 319 3.18 12.31 -25.22
N CYS A 320 3.89 11.24 -25.54
CA CYS A 320 5.30 11.05 -25.21
C CYS A 320 6.22 11.47 -26.37
N LEU A 321 6.83 12.62 -26.27
CA LEU A 321 7.78 13.14 -27.28
C LEU A 321 9.03 12.24 -27.45
N LEU A 322 9.37 11.44 -26.44
CA LEU A 322 10.51 10.50 -26.50
C LEU A 322 10.24 9.30 -27.41
N TYR A 323 8.98 8.96 -27.69
CA TYR A 323 8.62 7.88 -28.63
C TYR A 323 8.90 8.22 -30.12
N THR A 324 9.22 9.48 -30.40
CA THR A 324 9.62 9.92 -31.75
C THR A 324 11.13 9.87 -31.98
N SER A 325 11.92 9.58 -30.95
CA SER A 325 13.36 9.38 -31.04
C SER A 325 13.66 7.90 -31.24
N PRO A 326 14.56 7.51 -32.18
CA PRO A 326 14.95 6.12 -32.34
C PRO A 326 15.55 5.60 -31.03
N SER A 327 15.01 4.50 -30.54
CA SER A 327 15.58 3.78 -29.40
C SER A 327 16.90 3.13 -29.86
N PRO A 328 17.96 3.10 -29.04
CA PRO A 328 19.18 2.37 -29.36
C PRO A 328 18.97 0.85 -29.52
N ARG A 329 17.74 0.36 -29.39
CA ARG A 329 17.36 -1.06 -29.49
C ARG A 329 16.46 -1.36 -30.69
N ASP A 330 16.11 -0.38 -31.52
CA ASP A 330 15.33 -0.56 -32.75
C ASP A 330 16.25 -0.80 -33.96
#